data_60f066bac459633dad1341d2fffdb127
#
_entry.id   60f066bac459633dad1341d2fffdb127
#
_cell.length_a   1.000
_cell.length_b   1.000
_cell.length_c   1.000
_cell.angle_alpha   90.00
_cell.angle_beta   90.00
_cell.angle_gamma   90.00
#
_symmetry.space_group_name_H-M   'P 1'
#
loop_
_entity.id
_entity.type
_entity.pdbx_description
1 polymer ?
#
loop_
_entity_poly.entity_id
_entity_poly.type
_entity_poly.pdbx_seq_one_letter_code
_entity_poly.pdbx_strand_id
1 'polypeptide(L)'
;MYKRGQDPLSNLDIDGLDGESLQKQNGISPGGTGNYAYLQLLSDPDPSNICSAILFFKQLSTNRSVVQDRLFMYPSKWDTMELSKPVSIALSLLRTASLKYDIWLLPIDMSAATAAGYETTDTKLLRLGQIQFMQYDGVLYLQTPGLLLDTAKLDAMLTSRPLPLRHDKNRVESYNNEAWTAMPLRAERDSTLPSVYLVTVNNIENGNVEARGHIPNLALEGFGQTVTGTWGIQKDFQYINRPDGQPGYVLFDRDDDGHAKWAQNPLFGSWRAQQYEVCDGLDLDGALDFDYDDDI
;
A
#
# COMPACT_ATOMS: atom_id res chain seq x y z
N MET A 1 16.83 10.93 7.15
CA MET A 1 17.03 11.82 8.31
C MET A 1 15.81 11.64 9.20
N TYR A 2 15.91 10.75 10.20
CA TYR A 2 14.80 10.47 11.12
C TYR A 2 14.34 11.76 11.78
N LYS A 3 13.01 12.00 11.87
CA LYS A 3 12.49 13.01 12.79
C LYS A 3 12.96 12.62 14.20
N ARG A 4 14.00 13.23 14.71
CA ARG A 4 14.30 13.28 16.13
C ARG A 4 13.30 14.23 16.75
N GLY A 5 12.23 13.72 17.28
CA GLY A 5 11.24 14.54 17.93
C GLY A 5 10.25 13.67 18.65
N GLN A 6 10.54 13.44 19.93
CA GLN A 6 9.68 12.84 20.93
C GLN A 6 9.50 11.32 20.82
N ASP A 7 10.26 10.64 21.64
CA ASP A 7 9.99 9.30 22.09
C ASP A 7 8.58 9.30 22.75
N PRO A 8 7.57 8.64 22.15
CA PRO A 8 6.22 8.66 22.68
C PRO A 8 6.08 7.96 24.05
N LEU A 9 7.15 7.33 24.52
CA LEU A 9 7.17 6.61 25.79
C LEU A 9 7.77 7.40 26.97
N SER A 10 8.37 8.58 26.74
CA SER A 10 9.06 9.32 27.80
C SER A 10 8.15 10.16 28.71
N ASN A 11 6.85 10.25 28.43
CA ASN A 11 5.87 11.03 29.24
C ASN A 11 4.60 10.24 29.63
N LEU A 12 4.69 8.90 29.65
CA LEU A 12 3.57 8.10 30.17
C LEU A 12 3.78 7.86 31.67
N ASP A 13 3.06 8.62 32.48
CA ASP A 13 2.75 8.24 33.84
C ASP A 13 1.85 7.00 33.80
N ILE A 14 2.45 5.83 34.11
CA ILE A 14 1.81 4.51 33.94
C ILE A 14 0.78 4.21 35.04
N ASP A 15 0.69 5.03 36.07
CA ASP A 15 -0.10 4.77 37.27
C ASP A 15 -1.48 5.44 37.31
N GLY A 16 -2.21 5.50 36.20
CA GLY A 16 -3.55 6.10 36.28
C GLY A 16 -4.42 6.10 35.04
N LEU A 17 -4.09 5.35 34.01
CA LEU A 17 -4.90 5.33 32.79
C LEU A 17 -5.85 4.12 32.77
N ASP A 18 -7.12 4.39 33.07
CA ASP A 18 -8.22 3.49 32.76
C ASP A 18 -8.21 3.20 31.25
N GLY A 19 -8.44 1.94 30.87
CA GLY A 19 -8.34 1.46 29.48
C GLY A 19 -9.19 2.22 28.44
N GLU A 20 -10.19 3.01 28.88
CA GLU A 20 -10.99 3.88 28.03
C GLU A 20 -10.28 5.17 27.60
N SER A 21 -9.28 5.65 28.33
CA SER A 21 -8.59 6.89 27.97
C SER A 21 -7.49 6.67 26.91
N LEU A 22 -6.90 5.48 26.85
CA LEU A 22 -5.95 5.09 25.80
C LEU A 22 -6.63 4.93 24.44
N GLN A 23 -7.90 4.51 24.43
CA GLN A 23 -8.68 4.39 23.18
C GLN A 23 -9.00 5.73 22.54
N LYS A 24 -9.12 6.81 23.32
CA LYS A 24 -9.43 8.15 22.79
C LYS A 24 -8.24 8.87 22.15
N GLN A 25 -7.01 8.51 22.50
CA GLN A 25 -5.81 9.14 21.94
C GLN A 25 -5.34 8.52 20.60
N ASN A 26 -5.78 7.31 20.28
CA ASN A 26 -5.34 6.56 19.09
C ASN A 26 -6.29 6.68 17.89
N GLY A 27 -7.04 7.75 17.75
CA GLY A 27 -7.81 8.04 16.52
C GLY A 27 -8.80 6.94 16.13
N ILE A 28 -9.51 6.34 17.11
CA ILE A 28 -10.52 5.31 16.85
C ILE A 28 -11.66 5.90 16.06
N SER A 29 -11.79 5.49 14.80
CA SER A 29 -12.93 5.84 13.96
C SER A 29 -14.24 5.30 14.54
N PRO A 30 -15.35 6.06 14.45
CA PRO A 30 -16.67 5.60 14.91
C PRO A 30 -17.18 4.49 13.98
N GLY A 31 -16.86 3.24 14.27
CA GLY A 31 -17.28 2.07 13.51
C GLY A 31 -16.29 0.93 13.45
N GLY A 32 -15.00 1.16 13.74
CA GLY A 32 -13.98 0.12 13.75
C GLY A 32 -13.11 0.22 15.00
N THR A 33 -13.11 -0.82 15.82
CA THR A 33 -12.27 -0.89 17.02
C THR A 33 -10.84 -1.35 16.71
N GLY A 34 -10.35 -1.21 15.48
CA GLY A 34 -9.06 -1.72 15.02
C GLY A 34 -8.12 -0.64 14.47
N ASN A 35 -6.84 -0.95 14.46
CA ASN A 35 -5.76 -0.14 13.89
C ASN A 35 -5.46 -0.64 12.48
N TYR A 36 -5.69 0.19 11.47
CA TYR A 36 -5.54 -0.19 10.08
C TYR A 36 -4.60 0.75 9.34
N ALA A 37 -3.95 0.23 8.28
CA ALA A 37 -3.11 1.02 7.41
C ALA A 37 -3.27 0.63 5.94
N TYR A 38 -3.02 1.58 5.04
CA TYR A 38 -2.82 1.33 3.62
C TYR A 38 -1.34 1.17 3.32
N LEU A 39 -1.01 0.22 2.47
CA LEU A 39 0.35 -0.08 2.04
C LEU A 39 0.48 0.00 0.52
N GLN A 40 1.46 0.76 0.08
CA GLN A 40 2.07 0.63 -1.24
C GLN A 40 3.49 0.11 -1.07
N LEU A 41 3.95 -0.75 -1.97
CA LEU A 41 5.33 -1.21 -1.96
C LEU A 41 5.89 -1.34 -3.37
N LEU A 42 7.19 -1.14 -3.50
CA LEU A 42 7.92 -1.30 -4.75
C LEU A 42 9.28 -1.94 -4.45
N SER A 43 9.59 -3.03 -5.13
CA SER A 43 10.92 -3.65 -5.07
C SER A 43 11.91 -3.00 -6.03
N ASP A 44 11.42 -2.41 -7.12
CA ASP A 44 12.19 -1.71 -8.14
C ASP A 44 11.83 -0.22 -8.20
N PRO A 45 12.86 0.66 -8.38
CA PRO A 45 12.67 2.10 -8.32
C PRO A 45 12.25 2.68 -9.67
N ASP A 46 11.01 2.44 -10.09
CA ASP A 46 10.44 3.06 -11.29
C ASP A 46 9.77 4.40 -10.96
N PRO A 47 10.13 5.51 -11.66
CA PRO A 47 9.58 6.84 -11.40
C PRO A 47 8.05 6.92 -11.55
N SER A 48 7.48 6.26 -12.56
CA SER A 48 6.03 6.26 -12.80
C SER A 48 5.28 5.55 -11.67
N ASN A 49 5.79 4.41 -11.20
CA ASN A 49 5.20 3.68 -10.08
C ASN A 49 5.33 4.45 -8.76
N ILE A 50 6.45 5.12 -8.51
CA ILE A 50 6.63 6.00 -7.34
C ILE A 50 5.60 7.15 -7.39
N CYS A 51 5.42 7.79 -8.55
CA CYS A 51 4.45 8.87 -8.73
C CYS A 51 3.00 8.37 -8.59
N SER A 52 2.71 7.14 -9.02
CA SER A 52 1.41 6.50 -8.78
C SER A 52 1.13 6.30 -7.30
N ALA A 53 2.12 5.88 -6.53
CA ALA A 53 1.99 5.74 -5.08
C ALA A 53 1.78 7.09 -4.39
N ILE A 54 2.52 8.14 -4.80
CA ILE A 54 2.30 9.50 -4.28
C ILE A 54 0.87 9.97 -4.57
N LEU A 55 0.37 9.75 -5.79
CA LEU A 55 -0.99 10.10 -6.17
C LEU A 55 -2.02 9.39 -5.30
N PHE A 56 -1.87 8.09 -5.08
CA PHE A 56 -2.74 7.30 -4.23
C PHE A 56 -2.82 7.88 -2.81
N PHE A 57 -1.70 8.17 -2.18
CA PHE A 57 -1.67 8.74 -0.84
C PHE A 57 -2.21 10.18 -0.77
N LYS A 58 -1.95 11.00 -1.81
CA LYS A 58 -2.58 12.31 -1.96
C LYS A 58 -4.11 12.19 -1.98
N GLN A 59 -4.63 11.23 -2.75
CA GLN A 59 -6.08 11.02 -2.86
C GLN A 59 -6.70 10.53 -1.55
N LEU A 60 -6.06 9.59 -0.84
CA LEU A 60 -6.50 9.16 0.49
C LEU A 60 -6.55 10.34 1.48
N SER A 61 -5.54 11.21 1.46
CA SER A 61 -5.47 12.40 2.31
C SER A 61 -6.54 13.41 1.96
N THR A 62 -6.72 13.69 0.67
CA THR A 62 -7.67 14.70 0.18
C THR A 62 -9.13 14.28 0.38
N ASN A 63 -9.42 12.99 0.16
CA ASN A 63 -10.77 12.42 0.29
C ASN A 63 -11.10 12.00 1.72
N ARG A 64 -10.24 12.32 2.69
CA ARG A 64 -10.47 12.09 4.12
C ARG A 64 -10.79 10.63 4.45
N SER A 65 -9.92 9.71 4.02
CA SER A 65 -9.99 8.32 4.48
C SER A 65 -10.11 8.25 6.00
N VAL A 66 -10.95 7.35 6.51
CA VAL A 66 -11.03 7.07 7.95
C VAL A 66 -9.79 6.32 8.45
N VAL A 67 -9.05 5.68 7.54
CA VAL A 67 -7.77 5.02 7.82
C VAL A 67 -6.66 6.07 7.65
N GLN A 68 -6.01 6.42 8.74
CA GLN A 68 -5.05 7.53 8.75
C GLN A 68 -3.64 7.11 8.34
N ASP A 69 -3.24 5.87 8.66
CA ASP A 69 -1.88 5.43 8.45
C ASP A 69 -1.65 4.97 7.00
N ARG A 70 -0.60 5.51 6.40
CA ARG A 70 -0.20 5.31 5.01
C ARG A 70 1.25 4.89 4.99
N LEU A 71 1.51 3.70 4.48
CA LEU A 71 2.82 3.06 4.50
C LEU A 71 3.36 2.93 3.09
N PHE A 72 4.60 3.35 2.87
CA PHE A 72 5.33 3.08 1.65
C PHE A 72 6.59 2.27 1.96
N MET A 73 6.66 1.06 1.44
CA MET A 73 7.75 0.11 1.70
C MET A 73 8.64 -0.04 0.47
N TYR A 74 9.96 0.00 0.69
CA TYR A 74 10.96 -0.09 -0.39
C TYR A 74 12.29 -0.65 0.14
N PRO A 75 13.17 -1.17 -0.74
CA PRO A 75 14.49 -1.61 -0.34
C PRO A 75 15.35 -0.45 0.16
N SER A 76 15.97 -0.59 1.33
CA SER A 76 16.82 0.47 1.92
C SER A 76 18.02 0.87 1.06
N LYS A 77 18.44 -0.02 0.13
CA LYS A 77 19.50 0.27 -0.84
C LYS A 77 19.21 1.51 -1.70
N TRP A 78 17.92 1.87 -1.91
CA TRP A 78 17.57 3.07 -2.68
C TRP A 78 18.07 4.38 -2.04
N ASP A 79 18.31 4.38 -0.73
CA ASP A 79 18.82 5.55 -0.02
C ASP A 79 20.34 5.73 -0.17
N THR A 80 21.04 4.69 -0.63
CA THR A 80 22.53 4.65 -0.65
C THR A 80 23.15 4.40 -2.02
N MET A 81 22.40 3.83 -2.96
CA MET A 81 22.91 3.54 -4.30
C MET A 81 22.82 4.77 -5.22
N GLU A 82 23.68 4.79 -6.23
CA GLU A 82 23.53 5.73 -7.34
C GLU A 82 22.31 5.35 -8.17
N LEU A 83 21.38 6.27 -8.27
CA LEU A 83 20.14 6.12 -9.03
C LEU A 83 20.18 7.04 -10.24
N SER A 84 19.47 6.67 -11.28
CA SER A 84 19.26 7.55 -12.43
C SER A 84 18.60 8.86 -11.98
N LYS A 85 18.82 9.92 -12.76
CA LYS A 85 18.30 11.25 -12.44
C LYS A 85 16.77 11.26 -12.25
N PRO A 86 15.96 10.62 -13.14
CA PRO A 86 14.49 10.55 -12.95
C PRO A 86 14.09 9.86 -11.64
N VAL A 87 14.72 8.74 -11.31
CA VAL A 87 14.44 8.00 -10.05
C VAL A 87 14.79 8.85 -8.83
N SER A 88 15.94 9.53 -8.83
CA SER A 88 16.37 10.41 -7.73
C SER A 88 15.37 11.55 -7.51
N ILE A 89 14.84 12.14 -8.59
CA ILE A 89 13.80 13.17 -8.51
C ILE A 89 12.50 12.57 -7.92
N ALA A 90 12.04 11.42 -8.43
CA ALA A 90 10.83 10.75 -7.94
C ALA A 90 10.93 10.43 -6.43
N LEU A 91 12.08 9.94 -5.96
CA LEU A 91 12.31 9.69 -4.54
C LEU A 91 12.34 10.97 -3.70
N SER A 92 12.87 12.07 -4.24
CA SER A 92 12.83 13.37 -3.57
C SER A 92 11.40 13.87 -3.41
N LEU A 93 10.58 13.71 -4.47
CA LEU A 93 9.14 14.01 -4.44
C LEU A 93 8.40 13.13 -3.44
N LEU A 94 8.70 11.83 -3.38
CA LEU A 94 8.12 10.91 -2.40
C LEU A 94 8.46 11.34 -0.95
N ARG A 95 9.71 11.73 -0.68
CA ARG A 95 10.12 12.24 0.64
C ARG A 95 9.40 13.53 0.99
N THR A 96 9.17 14.41 0.02
CA THR A 96 8.38 15.64 0.23
C THR A 96 6.91 15.30 0.48
N ALA A 97 6.34 14.40 -0.33
CA ALA A 97 4.97 13.92 -0.18
C ALA A 97 4.75 13.21 1.16
N SER A 98 5.76 12.50 1.67
CA SER A 98 5.66 11.81 2.96
C SER A 98 5.40 12.77 4.12
N LEU A 99 6.00 13.96 4.08
CA LEU A 99 5.74 15.00 5.08
C LEU A 99 4.37 15.67 4.90
N LYS A 100 3.93 15.79 3.65
CA LYS A 100 2.69 16.49 3.30
C LYS A 100 1.43 15.65 3.53
N TYR A 101 1.51 14.36 3.29
CA TYR A 101 0.39 13.43 3.32
C TYR A 101 0.50 12.38 4.43
N ASP A 102 1.40 12.59 5.40
CA ASP A 102 1.66 11.69 6.53
C ASP A 102 1.92 10.24 6.10
N ILE A 103 2.86 10.07 5.14
CA ILE A 103 3.26 8.74 4.66
C ILE A 103 4.46 8.27 5.47
N TRP A 104 4.36 7.11 6.07
CA TRP A 104 5.47 6.43 6.74
C TRP A 104 6.32 5.70 5.71
N LEU A 105 7.57 6.15 5.55
CA LEU A 105 8.55 5.52 4.67
C LEU A 105 9.22 4.36 5.43
N LEU A 106 9.11 3.15 4.89
CA LEU A 106 9.60 1.90 5.47
C LEU A 106 10.74 1.33 4.62
N PRO A 107 12.01 1.79 4.81
CA PRO A 107 13.16 1.18 4.14
C PRO A 107 13.46 -0.18 4.76
N ILE A 108 13.46 -1.23 3.94
CA ILE A 108 13.70 -2.61 4.35
C ILE A 108 15.08 -3.05 3.89
N ASP A 109 15.87 -3.57 4.82
CA ASP A 109 17.18 -4.15 4.51
C ASP A 109 17.01 -5.53 3.86
N MET A 110 17.37 -5.58 2.58
CA MET A 110 17.35 -6.79 1.76
C MET A 110 18.73 -7.45 1.63
N SER A 111 19.77 -6.91 2.30
CA SER A 111 21.16 -7.30 2.10
C SER A 111 21.41 -8.79 2.35
N ALA A 112 20.85 -9.36 3.41
CA ALA A 112 21.00 -10.77 3.75
C ALA A 112 20.34 -11.68 2.70
N ALA A 113 19.16 -11.30 2.20
CA ALA A 113 18.48 -12.06 1.15
C ALA A 113 19.25 -12.00 -0.17
N THR A 114 19.75 -10.82 -0.55
CA THR A 114 20.56 -10.63 -1.76
C THR A 114 21.89 -11.39 -1.67
N ALA A 115 22.56 -11.36 -0.51
CA ALA A 115 23.79 -12.11 -0.29
C ALA A 115 23.58 -13.62 -0.36
N ALA A 116 22.39 -14.12 -0.04
CA ALA A 116 21.99 -15.50 -0.19
C ALA A 116 21.57 -15.86 -1.64
N GLY A 117 21.69 -14.93 -2.58
CA GLY A 117 21.38 -15.14 -4.01
C GLY A 117 19.92 -15.00 -4.38
N TYR A 118 19.10 -14.44 -3.49
CA TYR A 118 17.70 -14.17 -3.80
C TYR A 118 17.54 -12.84 -4.53
N GLU A 119 16.71 -12.84 -5.56
CA GLU A 119 16.26 -11.61 -6.21
C GLU A 119 15.39 -10.76 -5.28
N THR A 120 15.46 -9.45 -5.43
CA THR A 120 14.56 -8.51 -4.74
C THR A 120 13.21 -8.52 -5.45
N THR A 121 12.18 -9.04 -4.80
CA THR A 121 10.80 -9.07 -5.32
C THR A 121 9.84 -8.44 -4.31
N ASP A 122 8.68 -7.99 -4.79
CA ASP A 122 7.63 -7.42 -3.94
C ASP A 122 7.22 -8.39 -2.82
N THR A 123 7.12 -9.69 -3.12
CA THR A 123 6.80 -10.73 -2.13
C THR A 123 7.84 -10.84 -1.02
N LYS A 124 9.12 -10.83 -1.37
CA LYS A 124 10.21 -10.90 -0.39
C LYS A 124 10.31 -9.62 0.42
N LEU A 125 10.12 -8.47 -0.22
CA LEU A 125 10.09 -7.17 0.42
C LEU A 125 8.97 -7.13 1.47
N LEU A 126 7.75 -7.50 1.11
CA LEU A 126 6.63 -7.60 2.03
C LEU A 126 6.94 -8.56 3.18
N ARG A 127 7.46 -9.75 2.88
CA ARG A 127 7.77 -10.78 3.87
C ARG A 127 8.75 -10.29 4.93
N LEU A 128 9.82 -9.62 4.53
CA LEU A 128 10.82 -9.07 5.45
C LEU A 128 10.28 -7.86 6.23
N GLY A 129 9.43 -7.07 5.58
CA GLY A 129 8.85 -5.87 6.19
C GLY A 129 7.68 -6.12 7.14
N GLN A 130 7.13 -7.33 7.22
CA GLN A 130 5.95 -7.63 8.04
C GLN A 130 6.13 -7.29 9.53
N ILE A 131 7.35 -7.30 10.04
CA ILE A 131 7.65 -6.92 11.42
C ILE A 131 7.25 -5.47 11.73
N GLN A 132 7.21 -4.61 10.71
CA GLN A 132 6.79 -3.21 10.85
C GLN A 132 5.28 -3.07 11.10
N PHE A 133 4.51 -4.14 10.91
CA PHE A 133 3.05 -4.11 11.03
C PHE A 133 2.53 -4.48 12.41
N MET A 134 3.40 -4.70 13.41
CA MET A 134 3.02 -5.20 14.72
C MET A 134 1.99 -4.33 15.47
N GLN A 135 1.93 -3.05 15.15
CA GLN A 135 0.98 -2.11 15.75
C GLN A 135 -0.41 -2.14 15.08
N TYR A 136 -0.52 -2.76 13.89
CA TYR A 136 -1.76 -2.78 13.12
C TYR A 136 -2.53 -4.09 13.32
N ASP A 137 -3.86 -4.01 13.19
CA ASP A 137 -4.76 -5.15 13.10
C ASP A 137 -4.87 -5.66 11.68
N GLY A 138 -4.76 -4.74 10.73
CA GLY A 138 -4.76 -5.04 9.31
C GLY A 138 -4.02 -3.99 8.49
N VAL A 139 -3.22 -4.45 7.53
CA VAL A 139 -2.53 -3.62 6.56
C VAL A 139 -2.94 -4.06 5.17
N LEU A 140 -3.63 -3.18 4.45
CA LEU A 140 -4.11 -3.45 3.09
C LEU A 140 -3.08 -2.99 2.06
N TYR A 141 -2.47 -3.96 1.40
CA TYR A 141 -1.67 -3.72 0.22
C TYR A 141 -2.56 -3.63 -1.02
N LEU A 142 -2.32 -2.61 -1.82
CA LEU A 142 -2.88 -2.43 -3.16
C LEU A 142 -1.73 -2.30 -4.15
N GLN A 143 -1.79 -3.06 -5.23
CA GLN A 143 -0.77 -3.01 -6.27
C GLN A 143 -0.73 -1.62 -6.92
N THR A 144 0.47 -1.13 -7.19
CA THR A 144 0.77 0.02 -8.05
C THR A 144 1.22 -0.49 -9.42
N PRO A 145 0.91 0.16 -10.54
CA PRO A 145 0.16 1.42 -10.67
C PRO A 145 -1.35 1.25 -10.56
N GLY A 146 -2.03 2.30 -10.09
CA GLY A 146 -3.47 2.31 -9.97
C GLY A 146 -4.06 3.68 -9.65
N LEU A 147 -5.37 3.80 -9.75
CA LEU A 147 -6.13 5.03 -9.51
C LEU A 147 -7.22 4.80 -8.47
N LEU A 148 -7.19 5.60 -7.40
CA LEU A 148 -8.23 5.64 -6.38
C LEU A 148 -9.41 6.48 -6.89
N LEU A 149 -10.61 5.90 -6.88
CA LEU A 149 -11.84 6.56 -7.32
C LEU A 149 -12.80 6.81 -6.16
N ASP A 150 -12.91 5.85 -5.21
CA ASP A 150 -13.80 5.93 -4.07
C ASP A 150 -13.12 5.43 -2.79
N THR A 151 -12.72 6.37 -1.96
CA THR A 151 -12.02 6.10 -0.70
C THR A 151 -12.91 5.35 0.29
N ALA A 152 -14.22 5.68 0.35
CA ALA A 152 -15.13 5.07 1.31
C ALA A 152 -15.33 3.58 1.04
N LYS A 153 -15.32 3.16 -0.23
CA LYS A 153 -15.37 1.73 -0.61
C LYS A 153 -14.13 0.98 -0.16
N LEU A 154 -12.93 1.58 -0.33
CA LEU A 154 -11.70 0.96 0.17
C LEU A 154 -11.67 0.89 1.69
N ASP A 155 -12.08 1.94 2.37
CA ASP A 155 -12.16 1.98 3.84
C ASP A 155 -13.11 0.87 4.35
N ALA A 156 -14.29 0.74 3.73
CA ALA A 156 -15.24 -0.33 4.05
C ALA A 156 -14.66 -1.73 3.80
N MET A 157 -13.93 -1.90 2.70
CA MET A 157 -13.25 -3.16 2.38
C MET A 157 -12.22 -3.52 3.44
N LEU A 158 -11.34 -2.59 3.80
CA LEU A 158 -10.29 -2.82 4.79
C LEU A 158 -10.86 -3.14 6.17
N THR A 159 -11.90 -2.44 6.59
CA THR A 159 -12.52 -2.61 7.91
C THR A 159 -13.51 -3.79 8.01
N SER A 160 -13.82 -4.45 6.90
CA SER A 160 -14.73 -5.61 6.88
C SER A 160 -14.14 -6.88 7.52
N ARG A 161 -12.82 -6.94 7.70
CA ARG A 161 -12.14 -8.06 8.33
C ARG A 161 -12.41 -8.07 9.83
N PRO A 162 -12.83 -9.20 10.42
CA PRO A 162 -12.92 -9.33 11.88
C PRO A 162 -11.57 -9.05 12.55
N LEU A 163 -11.62 -8.41 13.71
CA LEU A 163 -10.41 -8.12 14.49
C LEU A 163 -9.65 -9.38 14.87
N PRO A 164 -8.31 -9.32 14.95
CA PRO A 164 -7.48 -10.41 15.42
C PRO A 164 -7.74 -10.81 16.89
N LEU A 165 -7.30 -12.00 17.27
CA LEU A 165 -7.45 -12.56 18.63
C LEU A 165 -6.88 -11.69 19.75
N ARG A 166 -5.95 -10.78 19.46
CA ARG A 166 -5.40 -9.87 20.48
C ARG A 166 -6.46 -8.97 21.12
N HIS A 167 -7.58 -8.73 20.43
CA HIS A 167 -8.69 -7.92 20.94
C HIS A 167 -9.73 -8.73 21.72
N ASP A 168 -9.83 -10.04 21.43
CA ASP A 168 -10.74 -10.94 22.14
C ASP A 168 -10.15 -12.35 22.22
N LYS A 169 -9.57 -12.66 23.37
CA LYS A 169 -8.93 -13.95 23.63
C LYS A 169 -9.93 -15.13 23.69
N ASN A 170 -11.20 -14.85 23.91
CA ASN A 170 -12.25 -15.88 23.96
C ASN A 170 -12.87 -16.18 22.60
N ARG A 171 -12.53 -15.38 21.61
CA ARG A 171 -13.03 -15.53 20.24
C ARG A 171 -12.21 -16.58 19.50
N VAL A 172 -12.91 -17.56 18.94
CA VAL A 172 -12.29 -18.46 17.98
C VAL A 172 -12.04 -17.66 16.70
N GLU A 173 -10.79 -17.40 16.38
CA GLU A 173 -10.47 -16.70 15.16
C GLU A 173 -10.86 -17.53 13.94
N SER A 174 -11.63 -16.92 13.04
CA SER A 174 -11.84 -17.44 11.71
C SER A 174 -10.71 -16.98 10.82
N TYR A 175 -9.92 -17.90 10.28
CA TYR A 175 -8.87 -17.60 9.30
C TYR A 175 -9.46 -17.02 8.03
N ASN A 176 -10.65 -17.48 7.68
CA ASN A 176 -11.44 -16.95 6.59
C ASN A 176 -12.74 -16.38 7.14
N ASN A 177 -13.23 -15.36 6.49
CA ASN A 177 -14.61 -14.93 6.61
C ASN A 177 -15.23 -14.85 5.22
N GLU A 178 -16.46 -14.40 5.13
CA GLU A 178 -17.15 -14.30 3.84
C GLU A 178 -16.41 -13.34 2.89
N ALA A 179 -15.84 -12.25 3.42
CA ALA A 179 -15.17 -11.21 2.65
C ALA A 179 -13.70 -11.51 2.35
N TRP A 180 -13.01 -12.25 3.21
CA TRP A 180 -11.57 -12.47 3.13
C TRP A 180 -11.17 -13.94 3.25
N THR A 181 -10.41 -14.44 2.28
CA THR A 181 -9.90 -15.81 2.25
C THR A 181 -8.43 -15.84 2.60
N ALA A 182 -8.02 -16.71 3.52
CA ALA A 182 -6.61 -16.84 3.88
C ALA A 182 -5.78 -17.31 2.67
N MET A 183 -4.68 -16.61 2.42
CA MET A 183 -3.71 -16.94 1.38
C MET A 183 -2.30 -16.68 1.90
N PRO A 184 -1.63 -17.69 2.47
CA PRO A 184 -0.26 -17.54 2.93
C PRO A 184 0.69 -17.42 1.74
N LEU A 185 1.51 -16.38 1.71
CA LEU A 185 2.58 -16.22 0.71
C LEU A 185 3.80 -17.05 1.07
N ARG A 186 4.40 -17.68 0.08
CA ARG A 186 5.64 -18.41 0.19
C ARG A 186 6.69 -17.69 -0.65
N ALA A 187 7.52 -16.89 0.02
CA ALA A 187 8.50 -16.03 -0.64
C ALA A 187 9.54 -16.79 -1.49
N GLU A 188 9.72 -18.08 -1.24
CA GLU A 188 10.60 -18.94 -2.03
C GLU A 188 9.97 -19.35 -3.36
N ARG A 189 8.65 -19.36 -3.46
CA ARG A 189 7.91 -19.85 -4.62
C ARG A 189 7.11 -18.76 -5.32
N ASP A 190 6.55 -17.84 -4.53
CA ASP A 190 5.65 -16.83 -5.04
C ASP A 190 6.47 -15.57 -5.36
N SER A 191 6.74 -15.29 -6.63
CA SER A 191 7.49 -14.10 -7.09
C SER A 191 6.64 -12.84 -7.09
N THR A 192 5.33 -12.98 -7.29
CA THR A 192 4.39 -11.86 -7.39
C THR A 192 3.40 -11.84 -6.23
N LEU A 193 3.04 -10.63 -5.80
CA LEU A 193 1.97 -10.43 -4.85
C LEU A 193 0.60 -10.43 -5.56
N PRO A 194 -0.47 -10.90 -4.88
CA PRO A 194 -1.82 -10.59 -5.32
C PRO A 194 -2.04 -9.07 -5.39
N SER A 195 -2.80 -8.62 -6.37
CA SER A 195 -3.04 -7.18 -6.59
C SER A 195 -3.70 -6.48 -5.39
N VAL A 196 -4.44 -7.25 -4.60
CA VAL A 196 -5.03 -6.83 -3.32
C VAL A 196 -4.67 -7.87 -2.28
N TYR A 197 -4.00 -7.44 -1.23
CA TYR A 197 -3.55 -8.35 -0.19
C TYR A 197 -3.65 -7.71 1.19
N LEU A 198 -4.39 -8.35 2.09
CA LEU A 198 -4.52 -7.90 3.46
C LEU A 198 -3.59 -8.71 4.36
N VAL A 199 -2.73 -8.04 5.09
CA VAL A 199 -1.93 -8.65 6.15
C VAL A 199 -2.59 -8.37 7.48
N THR A 200 -2.98 -9.41 8.22
CA THR A 200 -3.42 -9.30 9.62
C THR A 200 -2.31 -9.73 10.55
N VAL A 201 -2.19 -9.04 11.67
CA VAL A 201 -1.16 -9.32 12.67
C VAL A 201 -1.81 -9.78 13.96
N ASN A 202 -1.53 -11.01 14.35
CA ASN A 202 -2.03 -11.60 15.59
C ASN A 202 -0.90 -11.70 16.60
N ASN A 203 -1.15 -11.27 17.81
CA ASN A 203 -0.28 -11.58 18.93
C ASN A 203 -0.68 -12.97 19.47
N ILE A 204 0.14 -13.97 19.17
CA ILE A 204 -0.01 -15.29 19.71
C ILE A 204 0.76 -15.32 21.04
N GLU A 205 0.25 -16.00 22.04
CA GLU A 205 0.78 -16.09 23.40
C GLU A 205 2.32 -16.06 23.49
N ASN A 206 2.84 -15.55 24.59
CA ASN A 206 4.28 -15.43 24.90
C ASN A 206 5.07 -14.43 24.03
N GLY A 207 4.41 -13.40 23.48
CA GLY A 207 5.07 -12.37 22.68
C GLY A 207 5.39 -12.80 21.24
N ASN A 208 4.91 -13.96 20.82
CA ASN A 208 5.01 -14.38 19.43
C ASN A 208 3.96 -13.63 18.59
N VAL A 209 4.41 -13.11 17.46
CA VAL A 209 3.57 -12.41 16.48
C VAL A 209 3.44 -13.25 15.23
N GLU A 210 2.22 -13.47 14.78
CA GLU A 210 1.94 -14.14 13.51
C GLU A 210 1.28 -13.16 12.54
N ALA A 211 1.91 -12.97 11.39
CA ALA A 211 1.30 -12.24 10.28
C ALA A 211 0.63 -13.24 9.32
N ARG A 212 -0.62 -12.98 8.97
CA ARG A 212 -1.40 -13.80 8.03
C ARG A 212 -1.89 -12.97 6.88
N GLY A 213 -1.76 -13.52 5.70
CA GLY A 213 -2.21 -12.88 4.48
C GLY A 213 -3.55 -13.40 4.01
N HIS A 214 -4.31 -12.51 3.42
CA HIS A 214 -5.65 -12.78 2.89
C HIS A 214 -5.86 -12.08 1.56
N ILE A 215 -6.69 -12.68 0.71
CA ILE A 215 -7.20 -12.07 -0.51
C ILE A 215 -8.71 -11.80 -0.37
N PRO A 216 -9.24 -10.78 -1.05
CA PRO A 216 -10.66 -10.49 -1.01
C PRO A 216 -11.46 -11.55 -1.78
N ASN A 217 -12.67 -11.84 -1.31
CA ASN A 217 -13.62 -12.65 -2.05
C ASN A 217 -14.30 -11.80 -3.13
N LEU A 218 -13.82 -11.90 -4.35
CA LEU A 218 -14.31 -11.11 -5.48
C LEU A 218 -15.73 -11.51 -5.93
N ALA A 219 -16.24 -12.65 -5.49
CA ALA A 219 -17.62 -13.08 -5.77
C ALA A 219 -18.64 -12.42 -4.81
N LEU A 220 -18.18 -11.86 -3.70
CA LEU A 220 -19.05 -11.18 -2.74
C LEU A 220 -19.50 -9.83 -3.31
N GLU A 221 -20.79 -9.55 -3.19
CA GLU A 221 -21.37 -8.28 -3.63
C GLU A 221 -20.66 -7.10 -2.94
N GLY A 222 -20.25 -6.10 -3.72
CA GLY A 222 -19.48 -4.96 -3.25
C GLY A 222 -17.96 -5.17 -3.20
N PHE A 223 -17.45 -6.40 -3.09
CA PHE A 223 -16.01 -6.68 -3.07
C PHE A 223 -15.41 -6.80 -4.47
N GLY A 224 -16.03 -7.56 -5.37
CA GLY A 224 -15.56 -7.71 -6.75
C GLY A 224 -15.56 -6.43 -7.57
N GLN A 225 -16.32 -5.44 -7.13
CA GLN A 225 -16.40 -4.12 -7.75
C GLN A 225 -15.49 -3.08 -7.08
N THR A 226 -15.01 -3.35 -5.87
CA THR A 226 -14.22 -2.39 -5.10
C THR A 226 -12.82 -2.21 -5.69
N VAL A 227 -12.21 -3.29 -6.14
CA VAL A 227 -10.93 -3.25 -6.84
C VAL A 227 -11.06 -4.00 -8.15
N THR A 228 -10.95 -3.30 -9.25
CA THR A 228 -10.98 -3.90 -10.59
C THR A 228 -9.57 -4.05 -11.12
N GLY A 229 -9.32 -5.21 -11.71
CA GLY A 229 -8.13 -5.46 -12.50
C GLY A 229 -8.17 -4.70 -13.83
N THR A 230 -7.28 -5.10 -14.72
CA THR A 230 -7.14 -4.49 -16.02
C THR A 230 -8.41 -4.49 -16.79
N TRP A 231 -8.60 -3.40 -17.45
CA TRP A 231 -9.77 -3.04 -18.21
C TRP A 231 -10.10 -3.99 -19.39
N GLY A 232 -9.09 -4.74 -19.87
CA GLY A 232 -9.27 -5.72 -20.94
C GLY A 232 -10.24 -6.87 -20.61
N ILE A 233 -10.61 -7.02 -19.35
CA ILE A 233 -11.52 -8.08 -18.88
C ILE A 233 -12.96 -7.57 -18.76
N GLN A 234 -13.16 -6.26 -18.62
CA GLN A 234 -14.49 -5.68 -18.42
C GLN A 234 -15.01 -5.04 -19.71
N LYS A 235 -15.82 -5.78 -20.43
CA LYS A 235 -16.48 -5.31 -21.67
C LYS A 235 -17.56 -4.24 -21.44
N ASP A 236 -17.89 -3.89 -20.23
CA ASP A 236 -19.00 -3.00 -19.92
C ASP A 236 -18.52 -1.67 -19.33
N PHE A 237 -18.28 -0.71 -20.23
CA PHE A 237 -18.08 0.72 -19.91
C PHE A 237 -19.22 1.35 -19.08
N GLN A 238 -20.33 0.65 -18.88
CA GLN A 238 -21.48 1.16 -18.14
C GLN A 238 -21.24 1.34 -16.65
N TYR A 239 -20.21 0.68 -16.09
CA TYR A 239 -19.88 0.79 -14.65
C TYR A 239 -19.32 2.16 -14.28
N ILE A 240 -18.61 2.83 -15.19
CA ILE A 240 -17.98 4.14 -14.90
C ILE A 240 -19.04 5.23 -14.73
N ASN A 241 -20.18 5.09 -15.39
CA ASN A 241 -21.23 6.11 -15.42
C ASN A 241 -22.31 5.91 -14.34
N ARG A 242 -22.22 4.86 -13.52
CA ARG A 242 -23.15 4.63 -12.41
C ARG A 242 -22.46 4.95 -11.09
N PRO A 243 -22.96 5.90 -10.28
CA PRO A 243 -22.37 6.24 -8.98
C PRO A 243 -22.20 5.00 -8.07
N ASP A 244 -23.18 4.09 -8.10
CA ASP A 244 -23.15 2.87 -7.29
C ASP A 244 -22.27 1.76 -7.86
N GLY A 245 -21.91 1.84 -9.16
CA GLY A 245 -21.10 0.85 -9.86
C GLY A 245 -19.63 1.23 -10.01
N GLN A 246 -19.22 2.44 -9.62
CA GLN A 246 -17.84 2.87 -9.72
C GLN A 246 -16.95 2.10 -8.75
N PRO A 247 -15.82 1.54 -9.19
CA PRO A 247 -14.89 0.84 -8.30
C PRO A 247 -14.24 1.81 -7.32
N GLY A 248 -13.76 1.30 -6.19
CA GLY A 248 -12.95 2.06 -5.24
C GLY A 248 -11.55 2.33 -5.79
N TYR A 249 -10.95 1.32 -6.41
CA TYR A 249 -9.59 1.37 -6.95
C TYR A 249 -9.50 0.64 -8.29
N VAL A 250 -8.84 1.24 -9.27
CA VAL A 250 -8.59 0.67 -10.58
C VAL A 250 -7.12 0.39 -10.74
N LEU A 251 -6.79 -0.87 -11.03
CA LEU A 251 -5.43 -1.32 -11.31
C LEU A 251 -5.10 -1.13 -12.78
N PHE A 252 -3.87 -0.74 -13.07
CA PHE A 252 -3.32 -0.77 -14.41
C PHE A 252 -2.36 -1.95 -14.57
N ASP A 253 -2.39 -2.61 -15.73
CA ASP A 253 -1.40 -3.63 -16.07
C ASP A 253 -0.01 -3.01 -16.17
N ARG A 254 0.99 -3.84 -15.87
CA ARG A 254 2.38 -3.52 -16.19
C ARG A 254 2.80 -4.25 -17.46
N ASP A 255 3.72 -3.68 -18.20
CA ASP A 255 4.45 -4.38 -19.26
C ASP A 255 5.61 -5.21 -18.65
N ASP A 256 6.40 -5.81 -19.52
CA ASP A 256 7.51 -6.67 -19.10
C ASP A 256 8.62 -5.85 -18.39
N ASP A 257 8.69 -4.55 -18.64
CA ASP A 257 9.61 -3.61 -18.01
C ASP A 257 9.03 -2.99 -16.71
N GLY A 258 7.79 -3.35 -16.36
CA GLY A 258 7.12 -2.89 -15.12
C GLY A 258 6.36 -1.57 -15.26
N HIS A 259 6.33 -0.98 -16.46
CA HIS A 259 5.59 0.26 -16.71
C HIS A 259 4.10 0.02 -16.90
N ALA A 260 3.28 1.02 -16.54
CA ALA A 260 1.84 0.94 -16.70
C ALA A 260 1.43 0.89 -18.17
N LYS A 261 0.64 -0.12 -18.52
CA LYS A 261 0.06 -0.26 -19.86
C LYS A 261 -1.21 0.57 -20.01
N TRP A 262 -1.33 1.25 -21.13
CA TRP A 262 -2.59 1.89 -21.49
C TRP A 262 -3.73 0.86 -21.70
N ALA A 263 -3.49 -0.24 -22.39
CA ALA A 263 -4.42 -1.37 -22.61
C ALA A 263 -5.88 -0.96 -22.87
N GLN A 264 -6.08 0.17 -23.56
CA GLN A 264 -7.40 0.78 -23.85
C GLN A 264 -8.20 1.17 -22.59
N ASN A 265 -7.55 1.33 -21.45
CA ASN A 265 -8.21 1.76 -20.21
C ASN A 265 -8.61 3.24 -20.32
N PRO A 266 -9.91 3.60 -20.28
CA PRO A 266 -10.37 4.97 -20.45
C PRO A 266 -9.93 5.91 -19.32
N LEU A 267 -9.55 5.37 -18.17
CA LEU A 267 -9.06 6.14 -17.02
C LEU A 267 -7.54 6.41 -17.09
N PHE A 268 -6.82 5.75 -18.00
CA PHE A 268 -5.36 5.88 -18.11
C PHE A 268 -4.94 7.33 -18.34
N GLY A 269 -5.58 8.04 -19.28
CA GLY A 269 -5.27 9.44 -19.56
C GLY A 269 -5.49 10.35 -18.35
N SER A 270 -6.60 10.14 -17.62
CA SER A 270 -6.90 10.89 -16.39
C SER A 270 -5.90 10.58 -15.29
N TRP A 271 -5.55 9.31 -15.10
CA TRP A 271 -4.53 8.88 -14.14
C TRP A 271 -3.18 9.49 -14.47
N ARG A 272 -2.75 9.43 -15.73
CA ARG A 272 -1.46 10.00 -16.17
C ARG A 272 -1.41 11.51 -15.97
N ALA A 273 -2.48 12.22 -16.29
CA ALA A 273 -2.57 13.65 -16.03
C ALA A 273 -2.43 14.00 -14.54
N GLN A 274 -3.07 13.23 -13.65
CA GLN A 274 -2.95 13.42 -12.21
C GLN A 274 -1.56 13.05 -11.67
N GLN A 275 -0.87 12.09 -12.31
CA GLN A 275 0.53 11.79 -11.96
C GLN A 275 1.44 12.98 -12.27
N TYR A 276 1.28 13.64 -13.42
CA TYR A 276 2.04 14.84 -13.75
C TYR A 276 1.79 15.99 -12.76
N GLU A 277 0.59 16.07 -12.16
CA GLU A 277 0.33 17.06 -11.09
C GLU A 277 1.12 16.80 -9.80
N VAL A 278 1.44 15.54 -9.48
CA VAL A 278 2.19 15.19 -8.25
C VAL A 278 3.67 15.02 -8.49
N CYS A 279 4.07 14.79 -9.74
CA CYS A 279 5.43 14.60 -10.18
C CYS A 279 5.77 15.55 -11.34
N ASP A 280 5.48 16.84 -11.14
CA ASP A 280 5.78 17.87 -12.12
C ASP A 280 7.27 17.89 -12.50
N GLY A 281 7.55 17.99 -13.80
CA GLY A 281 8.91 18.03 -14.35
C GLY A 281 9.57 16.66 -14.55
N LEU A 282 8.87 15.53 -14.26
CA LEU A 282 9.33 14.21 -14.65
C LEU A 282 8.73 13.77 -15.99
N ASP A 283 9.55 13.19 -16.85
CA ASP A 283 9.07 12.39 -17.96
C ASP A 283 8.68 11.00 -17.48
N LEU A 284 7.36 10.76 -17.42
CA LEU A 284 6.80 9.49 -16.95
C LEU A 284 6.55 8.50 -18.10
N ASP A 285 6.71 8.93 -19.33
CA ASP A 285 6.43 8.13 -20.53
C ASP A 285 7.72 7.59 -21.18
N GLY A 286 8.90 7.97 -20.64
CA GLY A 286 10.20 7.53 -21.15
C GLY A 286 10.52 8.08 -22.55
N ALA A 287 9.78 9.10 -23.01
CA ALA A 287 9.90 9.61 -24.37
C ALA A 287 11.12 10.54 -24.59
N LEU A 288 11.82 10.92 -23.52
CA LEU A 288 12.89 11.93 -23.58
C LEU A 288 14.31 11.39 -23.26
N ASP A 289 14.52 10.09 -23.20
CA ASP A 289 15.87 9.52 -23.25
C ASP A 289 16.39 9.48 -24.72
N PHE A 290 16.21 10.59 -25.43
CA PHE A 290 17.12 10.88 -26.54
C PHE A 290 18.36 11.49 -25.88
N ASP A 291 19.36 10.66 -25.60
CA ASP A 291 20.74 11.09 -25.48
C ASP A 291 21.08 11.90 -26.73
N TYR A 292 20.94 13.19 -26.65
CA TYR A 292 21.72 14.06 -27.51
C TYR A 292 23.16 13.89 -27.03
N ASP A 293 23.83 12.89 -27.58
CA ASP A 293 25.27 12.89 -27.69
C ASP A 293 25.61 14.16 -28.49
N ASP A 294 25.87 15.24 -27.77
CA ASP A 294 26.56 16.41 -28.30
C ASP A 294 28.00 16.01 -28.66
N ASP A 295 28.16 15.26 -29.74
CA ASP A 295 29.39 15.20 -30.49
C ASP A 295 29.46 16.45 -31.39
N ILE A 296 30.06 17.53 -30.82
CA ILE A 296 30.73 18.57 -31.60
C ILE A 296 32.07 18.92 -30.93
#